data_961fe9eba4e2edf2a563a7fdb6abc959
#
_entry.id   961fe9eba4e2edf2a563a7fdb6abc959
#
_cell.length_a   1.000
_cell.length_b   1.000
_cell.length_c   1.000
_cell.angle_alpha   90.00
_cell.angle_beta   90.00
_cell.angle_gamma   90.00
#
_symmetry.space_group_name_H-M   'P 1'
#
loop_
_entity.id
_entity.type
_entity.pdbx_description
1 polymer ?
#
loop_
_entity_poly.entity_id
_entity_poly.type
_entity_poly.pdbx_seq_one_letter_code
_entity_poly.pdbx_strand_id
1 'polypeptide(L)'
;MAHNESLVALNGTQISYIGHDCKDIPDFLGDTYGHFARRLDLSFNQLRSLAGLKMFTELEELVVDNNLLGNDLRLPRLPNLHTLTLNKNQISFQTNHPALLEHLADVTPSLEYLSLLGNEACPNQLVSPDKDEDDYQRYRYFVLHKLPQLKFLDTRKVTRKEVMEAQARGAFMKVVKPKSEAGPESHPQPYTPLPRGSRDARNHRGVFAKCRNRFIRNDQL
;
A
#
# COMPACT_ATOMS: atom_id res chain seq x y z
N MET A 1 -7.68 34.75 14.52
CA MET A 1 -6.94 34.64 13.24
C MET A 1 -7.98 34.49 12.16
N ALA A 2 -8.05 35.43 11.22
CA ALA A 2 -9.01 35.36 10.12
C ALA A 2 -8.66 34.13 9.26
N HIS A 3 -9.49 33.10 9.30
CA HIS A 3 -9.35 31.97 8.44
C HIS A 3 -9.65 32.42 7.00
N ASN A 4 -8.69 32.17 6.10
CA ASN A 4 -8.78 32.58 4.71
C ASN A 4 -9.79 31.70 3.97
N GLU A 5 -11.08 31.94 4.17
CA GLU A 5 -12.16 31.32 3.38
C GLU A 5 -11.98 31.59 1.87
N SER A 6 -11.27 32.65 1.52
CA SER A 6 -10.92 33.00 0.14
C SER A 6 -9.98 32.06 -0.56
N LEU A 7 -9.34 31.12 0.17
CA LEU A 7 -8.41 30.13 -0.38
C LEU A 7 -9.08 28.78 -0.70
N VAL A 8 -10.36 28.63 -0.39
CA VAL A 8 -11.13 27.43 -0.73
C VAL A 8 -11.63 27.55 -2.16
N ALA A 9 -11.31 26.57 -2.99
CA ALA A 9 -11.91 26.43 -4.31
C ALA A 9 -13.20 25.61 -4.19
N LEU A 10 -14.32 26.24 -4.53
CA LEU A 10 -15.64 25.64 -4.51
C LEU A 10 -16.19 25.51 -5.92
N ASN A 11 -16.59 24.29 -6.29
CA ASN A 11 -17.30 24.00 -7.53
C ASN A 11 -18.46 23.03 -7.24
N GLY A 12 -19.66 23.57 -7.04
CA GLY A 12 -20.82 22.78 -6.64
C GLY A 12 -20.61 22.08 -5.31
N THR A 13 -20.52 20.74 -5.32
CA THR A 13 -20.27 19.90 -4.13
C THR A 13 -18.80 19.48 -4.01
N GLN A 14 -17.93 20.04 -4.83
CA GLN A 14 -16.48 19.76 -4.84
C GLN A 14 -15.73 20.88 -4.13
N ILE A 15 -15.01 20.52 -3.09
CA ILE A 15 -14.25 21.43 -2.24
C ILE A 15 -12.77 21.09 -2.38
N SER A 16 -11.94 22.08 -2.64
CA SER A 16 -10.49 21.93 -2.71
C SER A 16 -9.80 22.94 -1.78
N TYR A 17 -8.92 22.42 -0.93
CA TYR A 17 -8.06 23.19 -0.03
C TYR A 17 -6.63 22.67 -0.12
N ILE A 18 -5.98 22.99 -1.24
CA ILE A 18 -4.73 22.38 -1.71
C ILE A 18 -3.55 23.34 -1.44
N GLY A 19 -2.46 22.80 -0.89
CA GLY A 19 -1.19 23.54 -0.81
C GLY A 19 -1.15 24.64 0.25
N HIS A 20 -1.80 24.46 1.39
CA HIS A 20 -1.85 25.42 2.48
C HIS A 20 -0.98 25.08 3.68
N ASP A 21 -0.11 24.08 3.57
CA ASP A 21 0.78 23.63 4.64
C ASP A 21 0.06 23.31 5.96
N CYS A 22 -1.21 22.90 5.89
CA CYS A 22 -2.01 22.57 7.06
C CYS A 22 -1.50 21.26 7.70
N LYS A 23 -1.36 21.27 9.02
CA LYS A 23 -1.05 20.07 9.82
C LYS A 23 -2.30 19.29 10.21
N ASP A 24 -3.42 19.99 10.31
CA ASP A 24 -4.73 19.46 10.63
C ASP A 24 -5.77 20.06 9.68
N ILE A 25 -6.90 19.38 9.51
CA ILE A 25 -8.02 19.89 8.72
C ILE A 25 -8.65 21.06 9.48
N PRO A 26 -8.69 22.26 8.88
CA PRO A 26 -9.29 23.42 9.54
C PRO A 26 -10.79 23.18 9.84
N ASP A 27 -11.22 23.52 11.06
CA ASP A 27 -12.60 23.29 11.50
C ASP A 27 -13.61 24.00 10.60
N PHE A 28 -13.28 25.19 10.09
CA PHE A 28 -14.17 25.94 9.21
C PHE A 28 -14.57 25.18 7.93
N LEU A 29 -13.71 24.28 7.43
CA LEU A 29 -14.04 23.48 6.26
C LEU A 29 -15.22 22.54 6.54
N GLY A 30 -15.22 21.87 7.69
CA GLY A 30 -16.33 21.05 8.12
C GLY A 30 -17.59 21.85 8.44
N ASP A 31 -17.42 22.95 9.16
CA ASP A 31 -18.54 23.81 9.57
C ASP A 31 -19.26 24.44 8.37
N THR A 32 -18.52 24.87 7.36
CA THR A 32 -19.08 25.55 6.19
C THR A 32 -19.55 24.58 5.11
N TYR A 33 -18.78 23.53 4.81
CA TYR A 33 -18.96 22.67 3.64
C TYR A 33 -19.35 21.23 3.96
N GLY A 34 -19.17 20.79 5.20
CA GLY A 34 -19.30 19.37 5.57
C GLY A 34 -20.65 18.76 5.28
N HIS A 35 -21.72 19.51 5.40
CA HIS A 35 -23.10 19.03 5.22
C HIS A 35 -23.51 18.79 3.75
N PHE A 36 -22.76 19.32 2.78
CA PHE A 36 -23.07 19.15 1.36
C PHE A 36 -21.90 18.69 0.49
N ALA A 37 -20.66 18.76 0.97
CA ALA A 37 -19.49 18.34 0.21
C ALA A 37 -19.56 16.84 -0.13
N ARG A 38 -19.44 16.52 -1.40
CA ARG A 38 -19.32 15.14 -1.90
C ARG A 38 -17.91 14.79 -2.30
N ARG A 39 -17.12 15.78 -2.72
CA ARG A 39 -15.69 15.63 -3.02
C ARG A 39 -14.89 16.64 -2.20
N LEU A 40 -13.86 16.15 -1.51
CA LEU A 40 -12.92 16.97 -0.75
C LEU A 40 -11.49 16.62 -1.18
N ASP A 41 -10.76 17.66 -1.63
CA ASP A 41 -9.35 17.55 -1.99
C ASP A 41 -8.50 18.39 -1.02
N LEU A 42 -7.67 17.69 -0.25
CA LEU A 42 -6.74 18.24 0.74
C LEU A 42 -5.28 17.96 0.37
N SER A 43 -4.99 17.75 -0.89
CA SER A 43 -3.65 17.43 -1.37
C SER A 43 -2.64 18.53 -1.08
N PHE A 44 -1.35 18.14 -1.00
CA PHE A 44 -0.24 19.05 -0.79
C PHE A 44 -0.36 19.90 0.48
N ASN A 45 -0.77 19.29 1.56
CA ASN A 45 -0.69 19.83 2.91
C ASN A 45 0.34 19.03 3.73
N GLN A 46 0.33 19.19 5.03
CA GLN A 46 1.20 18.45 5.95
C GLN A 46 0.38 17.66 6.96
N LEU A 47 -0.76 17.10 6.51
CA LEU A 47 -1.68 16.40 7.36
C LEU A 47 -1.05 15.11 7.92
N ARG A 48 -1.11 14.95 9.22
CA ARG A 48 -0.74 13.72 9.94
C ARG A 48 -1.97 12.98 10.47
N SER A 49 -3.12 13.65 10.50
CA SER A 49 -4.39 13.15 10.98
C SER A 49 -5.51 13.62 10.08
N LEU A 50 -6.55 12.81 9.98
CA LEU A 50 -7.81 13.17 9.31
C LEU A 50 -8.94 13.43 10.31
N ALA A 51 -8.62 13.81 11.54
CA ALA A 51 -9.58 14.39 12.46
C ALA A 51 -10.20 15.64 11.81
N GLY A 52 -11.49 15.84 11.99
CA GLY A 52 -12.23 16.92 11.30
C GLY A 52 -13.05 16.45 10.10
N LEU A 53 -12.88 15.24 9.62
CA LEU A 53 -13.75 14.65 8.59
C LEU A 53 -15.14 14.26 9.10
N LYS A 54 -15.36 14.23 10.39
CA LYS A 54 -16.63 13.82 11.01
C LYS A 54 -17.84 14.65 10.53
N MET A 55 -17.60 15.90 10.18
CA MET A 55 -18.64 16.82 9.68
C MET A 55 -19.01 16.54 8.20
N PHE A 56 -18.18 15.80 7.48
CA PHE A 56 -18.37 15.49 6.06
C PHE A 56 -19.23 14.25 5.86
N THR A 57 -20.50 14.35 6.21
CA THR A 57 -21.44 13.20 6.23
C THR A 57 -21.82 12.68 4.86
N GLU A 58 -21.71 13.52 3.81
CA GLU A 58 -22.12 13.22 2.44
C GLU A 58 -20.92 12.89 1.50
N LEU A 59 -19.75 12.66 2.08
CA LEU A 59 -18.52 12.52 1.30
C LEU A 59 -18.53 11.24 0.47
N GLU A 60 -18.27 11.40 -0.82
CA GLU A 60 -18.18 10.32 -1.83
C GLU A 60 -16.75 10.12 -2.34
N GLU A 61 -15.97 11.21 -2.42
CA GLU A 61 -14.57 11.19 -2.86
C GLU A 61 -13.70 11.98 -1.90
N LEU A 62 -12.57 11.38 -1.51
CA LEU A 62 -11.56 12.01 -0.66
C LEU A 62 -10.19 11.89 -1.32
N VAL A 63 -9.55 13.03 -1.56
CA VAL A 63 -8.20 13.13 -2.09
C VAL A 63 -7.30 13.76 -1.03
N VAL A 64 -6.34 13.00 -0.54
CA VAL A 64 -5.37 13.45 0.49
C VAL A 64 -3.93 13.11 0.08
N ASP A 65 -3.64 13.25 -1.19
CA ASP A 65 -2.32 12.98 -1.75
C ASP A 65 -1.28 13.97 -1.25
N ASN A 66 -0.01 13.58 -1.20
CA ASN A 66 1.10 14.42 -0.78
C ASN A 66 0.85 15.06 0.61
N ASN A 67 0.59 14.24 1.59
CA ASN A 67 0.50 14.58 2.99
C ASN A 67 1.48 13.71 3.82
N LEU A 68 1.34 13.71 5.13
CA LEU A 68 2.19 12.98 6.06
C LEU A 68 1.42 11.87 6.81
N LEU A 69 0.39 11.31 6.17
CA LEU A 69 -0.47 10.30 6.76
C LEU A 69 0.26 8.96 6.85
N GLY A 70 0.18 8.32 8.01
CA GLY A 70 0.81 7.02 8.28
C GLY A 70 -0.21 5.91 8.51
N ASN A 71 0.29 4.77 9.02
CA ASN A 71 -0.53 3.59 9.29
C ASN A 71 -1.54 3.76 10.42
N ASP A 72 -1.35 4.76 11.26
CA ASP A 72 -2.24 5.17 12.34
C ASP A 72 -3.42 6.03 11.88
N LEU A 73 -3.52 6.27 10.58
CA LEU A 73 -4.63 6.98 9.95
C LEU A 73 -5.98 6.43 10.42
N ARG A 74 -6.86 7.35 10.86
CA ARG A 74 -8.23 7.04 11.25
C ARG A 74 -9.21 7.90 10.48
N LEU A 75 -10.26 7.26 9.99
CA LEU A 75 -11.40 7.90 9.34
C LEU A 75 -12.64 7.72 10.21
N PRO A 76 -13.57 8.68 10.21
CA PRO A 76 -14.92 8.41 10.68
C PRO A 76 -15.61 7.42 9.73
N ARG A 77 -16.75 6.89 10.13
CA ARG A 77 -17.56 6.08 9.22
C ARG A 77 -18.06 6.95 8.06
N LEU A 78 -17.68 6.57 6.85
CA LEU A 78 -18.03 7.25 5.60
C LEU A 78 -18.74 6.26 4.67
N PRO A 79 -20.05 6.04 4.85
CA PRO A 79 -20.79 4.97 4.15
C PRO A 79 -20.93 5.22 2.64
N ASN A 80 -20.82 6.48 2.20
CA ASN A 80 -20.97 6.85 0.79
C ASN A 80 -19.62 7.01 0.06
N LEU A 81 -18.51 6.88 0.79
CA LEU A 81 -17.19 7.05 0.18
C LEU A 81 -16.88 5.90 -0.78
N HIS A 82 -16.77 6.22 -2.07
CA HIS A 82 -16.41 5.26 -3.11
C HIS A 82 -14.99 5.45 -3.64
N THR A 83 -14.39 6.64 -3.47
CA THR A 83 -13.05 6.95 -3.96
C THR A 83 -12.18 7.54 -2.87
N LEU A 84 -11.03 6.92 -2.64
CA LEU A 84 -10.02 7.38 -1.68
C LEU A 84 -8.64 7.34 -2.32
N THR A 85 -7.95 8.47 -2.35
CA THR A 85 -6.56 8.52 -2.79
C THR A 85 -5.65 8.99 -1.67
N LEU A 86 -4.64 8.19 -1.39
CA LEU A 86 -3.64 8.37 -0.34
C LEU A 86 -2.22 8.39 -0.91
N ASN A 87 -2.07 8.82 -2.16
CA ASN A 87 -0.79 8.78 -2.85
C ASN A 87 0.26 9.66 -2.15
N LYS A 88 1.52 9.22 -2.19
CA LYS A 88 2.64 9.97 -1.63
C LYS A 88 2.41 10.42 -0.18
N ASN A 89 2.07 9.47 0.66
CA ASN A 89 2.02 9.58 2.11
C ASN A 89 3.10 8.68 2.74
N GLN A 90 2.95 8.33 4.01
CA GLN A 90 3.91 7.52 4.77
C GLN A 90 3.30 6.16 5.18
N ILE A 91 2.50 5.57 4.30
CA ILE A 91 1.84 4.28 4.56
C ILE A 91 2.80 3.14 4.24
N SER A 92 2.93 2.21 5.18
CA SER A 92 3.68 0.97 4.99
C SER A 92 2.91 -0.21 5.58
N PHE A 93 3.15 -1.42 5.08
CA PHE A 93 2.52 -2.64 5.64
C PHE A 93 3.47 -3.44 6.53
N GLN A 94 4.61 -2.84 6.93
CA GLN A 94 5.68 -3.55 7.65
C GLN A 94 5.43 -3.73 9.15
N THR A 95 4.57 -2.94 9.75
CA THR A 95 4.33 -2.95 11.19
C THR A 95 3.18 -3.86 11.58
N ASN A 96 3.24 -4.43 12.78
CA ASN A 96 2.19 -5.25 13.37
C ASN A 96 0.94 -4.46 13.78
N HIS A 97 0.77 -3.24 13.25
CA HIS A 97 -0.44 -2.48 13.54
C HIS A 97 -1.65 -3.13 12.88
N PRO A 98 -2.77 -3.20 13.59
CA PRO A 98 -4.01 -3.67 13.02
C PRO A 98 -4.29 -2.86 11.77
N ALA A 99 -4.49 -3.57 10.72
CA ALA A 99 -4.32 -3.12 9.39
C ALA A 99 -5.17 -1.89 9.09
N LEU A 100 -4.55 -0.85 8.57
CA LEU A 100 -5.24 0.25 7.92
C LEU A 100 -6.32 -0.27 6.96
N LEU A 101 -6.04 -1.36 6.25
CA LEU A 101 -6.97 -1.99 5.33
C LEU A 101 -8.22 -2.55 6.05
N GLU A 102 -8.08 -3.12 7.24
CA GLU A 102 -9.21 -3.59 8.06
C GLU A 102 -10.05 -2.41 8.56
N HIS A 103 -9.40 -1.34 8.96
CA HIS A 103 -10.08 -0.10 9.33
C HIS A 103 -10.88 0.47 8.16
N LEU A 104 -10.28 0.54 6.96
CA LEU A 104 -10.98 0.98 5.74
C LEU A 104 -12.15 0.08 5.41
N ALA A 105 -12.00 -1.23 5.52
CA ALA A 105 -13.09 -2.19 5.30
C ALA A 105 -14.28 -1.93 6.22
N ASP A 106 -14.02 -1.54 7.47
CA ASP A 106 -15.06 -1.23 8.45
C ASP A 106 -15.73 0.13 8.20
N VAL A 107 -14.95 1.18 7.99
CA VAL A 107 -15.48 2.56 7.95
C VAL A 107 -15.86 3.04 6.55
N THR A 108 -15.38 2.39 5.49
CA THR A 108 -15.69 2.72 4.09
C THR A 108 -16.25 1.53 3.33
N PRO A 109 -17.48 1.06 3.69
CA PRO A 109 -18.03 -0.17 3.13
C PRO A 109 -18.36 -0.09 1.63
N SER A 110 -18.49 1.11 1.09
CA SER A 110 -18.80 1.36 -0.34
C SER A 110 -17.56 1.68 -1.18
N LEU A 111 -16.35 1.53 -0.61
CA LEU A 111 -15.11 1.88 -1.31
C LEU A 111 -14.91 1.01 -2.55
N GLU A 112 -14.74 1.66 -3.71
CA GLU A 112 -14.55 1.02 -5.01
C GLU A 112 -13.21 1.37 -5.64
N TYR A 113 -12.66 2.54 -5.34
CA TYR A 113 -11.37 3.04 -5.83
C TYR A 113 -10.46 3.38 -4.65
N LEU A 114 -9.29 2.77 -4.62
CA LEU A 114 -8.23 3.07 -3.67
C LEU A 114 -6.91 3.26 -4.43
N SER A 115 -6.15 4.29 -4.08
CA SER A 115 -4.79 4.47 -4.59
C SER A 115 -3.80 4.76 -3.48
N LEU A 116 -2.70 4.00 -3.46
CA LEU A 116 -1.59 4.08 -2.50
C LEU A 116 -0.25 4.32 -3.20
N LEU A 117 -0.26 4.81 -4.44
CA LEU A 117 0.96 5.08 -5.21
C LEU A 117 1.91 6.02 -4.46
N GLY A 118 3.20 5.74 -4.53
CA GLY A 118 4.21 6.57 -3.88
C GLY A 118 4.33 6.39 -2.36
N ASN A 119 3.60 5.42 -1.77
CA ASN A 119 3.81 4.97 -0.40
C ASN A 119 4.77 3.78 -0.36
N GLU A 120 5.42 3.58 0.77
CA GLU A 120 6.29 2.41 0.98
C GLU A 120 5.53 1.08 0.84
N ALA A 121 4.25 1.07 1.20
CA ALA A 121 3.37 -0.09 1.08
C ALA A 121 3.18 -0.57 -0.37
N CYS A 122 3.23 0.35 -1.34
CA CYS A 122 3.02 0.07 -2.76
C CYS A 122 4.38 -0.13 -3.46
N PRO A 123 4.76 -1.37 -3.83
CA PRO A 123 6.02 -1.62 -4.54
C PRO A 123 6.05 -0.89 -5.88
N ASN A 124 7.11 -0.14 -6.13
CA ASN A 124 7.32 0.59 -7.36
C ASN A 124 8.81 0.63 -7.71
N GLN A 125 9.17 0.19 -8.90
CA GLN A 125 10.54 0.19 -9.40
C GLN A 125 11.19 1.57 -9.45
N LEU A 126 10.40 2.63 -9.61
CA LEU A 126 10.91 4.02 -9.60
C LEU A 126 11.37 4.47 -8.20
N VAL A 127 10.80 3.88 -7.15
CA VAL A 127 11.12 4.21 -5.75
C VAL A 127 12.08 3.19 -5.15
N SER A 128 11.97 1.93 -5.57
CA SER A 128 12.77 0.81 -5.08
C SER A 128 13.11 -0.09 -6.26
N PRO A 129 14.31 0.07 -6.89
CA PRO A 129 14.70 -0.68 -8.09
C PRO A 129 14.72 -2.20 -7.92
N ASP A 130 14.82 -2.67 -6.69
CA ASP A 130 14.79 -4.07 -6.28
C ASP A 130 13.36 -4.66 -6.19
N LYS A 131 12.33 -3.86 -6.44
CA LYS A 131 10.93 -4.30 -6.48
C LYS A 131 10.47 -4.48 -7.93
N ASP A 132 9.92 -5.65 -8.21
CA ASP A 132 9.46 -6.01 -9.54
C ASP A 132 7.92 -6.06 -9.66
N GLU A 133 7.43 -6.46 -10.83
CA GLU A 133 5.99 -6.60 -11.09
C GLU A 133 5.36 -7.71 -10.24
N ASP A 134 6.12 -8.75 -9.89
CA ASP A 134 5.63 -9.82 -9.02
C ASP A 134 5.42 -9.32 -7.59
N ASP A 135 6.30 -8.45 -7.08
CA ASP A 135 6.10 -7.77 -5.80
C ASP A 135 4.86 -6.88 -5.81
N TYR A 136 4.65 -6.16 -6.90
CA TYR A 136 3.46 -5.33 -7.07
C TYR A 136 2.19 -6.19 -7.13
N GLN A 137 2.21 -7.32 -7.82
CA GLN A 137 1.06 -8.23 -7.88
C GLN A 137 0.77 -8.87 -6.52
N ARG A 138 1.79 -9.22 -5.73
CA ARG A 138 1.61 -9.70 -4.34
C ARG A 138 0.96 -8.64 -3.46
N TYR A 139 1.40 -7.39 -3.58
CA TYR A 139 0.78 -6.27 -2.88
C TYR A 139 -0.70 -6.12 -3.26
N ARG A 140 -1.04 -6.22 -4.54
CA ARG A 140 -2.43 -6.17 -5.00
C ARG A 140 -3.26 -7.29 -4.38
N TYR A 141 -2.77 -8.51 -4.39
CA TYR A 141 -3.47 -9.63 -3.76
C TYR A 141 -3.67 -9.42 -2.25
N PHE A 142 -2.68 -8.89 -1.56
CA PHE A 142 -2.79 -8.57 -0.15
C PHE A 142 -3.87 -7.52 0.13
N VAL A 143 -3.88 -6.43 -0.63
CA VAL A 143 -4.90 -5.37 -0.50
C VAL A 143 -6.30 -5.91 -0.83
N LEU A 144 -6.43 -6.65 -1.94
CA LEU A 144 -7.72 -7.20 -2.38
C LEU A 144 -8.25 -8.31 -1.47
N HIS A 145 -7.39 -8.99 -0.74
CA HIS A 145 -7.81 -9.92 0.29
C HIS A 145 -8.59 -9.22 1.42
N LYS A 146 -8.15 -8.02 1.78
CA LYS A 146 -8.78 -7.19 2.83
C LYS A 146 -9.94 -6.36 2.29
N LEU A 147 -9.88 -5.92 1.04
CA LEU A 147 -10.84 -5.04 0.38
C LEU A 147 -11.31 -5.66 -0.95
N PRO A 148 -12.05 -6.78 -0.92
CA PRO A 148 -12.43 -7.51 -2.14
C PRO A 148 -13.46 -6.76 -3.02
N GLN A 149 -14.10 -5.72 -2.48
CA GLN A 149 -15.06 -4.90 -3.21
C GLN A 149 -14.44 -3.87 -4.15
N LEU A 150 -13.11 -3.66 -4.09
CA LEU A 150 -12.44 -2.70 -4.96
C LEU A 150 -12.61 -3.05 -6.43
N LYS A 151 -12.93 -2.03 -7.23
CA LYS A 151 -12.99 -2.10 -8.70
C LYS A 151 -11.71 -1.59 -9.35
N PHE A 152 -11.02 -0.66 -8.70
CA PHE A 152 -9.74 -0.10 -9.12
C PHE A 152 -8.80 -0.01 -7.92
N LEU A 153 -7.57 -0.42 -8.13
CA LEU A 153 -6.46 -0.26 -7.20
C LEU A 153 -5.28 0.35 -7.93
N ASP A 154 -4.82 1.51 -7.46
CA ASP A 154 -3.68 2.26 -8.00
C ASP A 154 -3.80 2.55 -9.51
N THR A 155 -4.95 2.91 -10.01
CA THR A 155 -5.20 3.15 -11.44
C THR A 155 -5.42 1.92 -12.31
N ARG A 156 -5.18 0.71 -11.80
CA ARG A 156 -5.45 -0.53 -12.53
C ARG A 156 -6.80 -1.13 -12.13
N LYS A 157 -7.58 -1.49 -13.14
CA LYS A 157 -8.84 -2.20 -12.93
C LYS A 157 -8.60 -3.54 -12.24
N VAL A 158 -9.44 -3.86 -11.27
CA VAL A 158 -9.44 -5.14 -10.60
C VAL A 158 -10.29 -6.14 -11.38
N THR A 159 -9.73 -7.31 -11.66
CA THR A 159 -10.43 -8.38 -12.37
C THR A 159 -11.03 -9.39 -11.38
N ARG A 160 -12.08 -10.09 -11.80
CA ARG A 160 -12.67 -11.17 -10.99
C ARG A 160 -11.67 -12.27 -10.66
N LYS A 161 -10.82 -12.64 -11.62
CA LYS A 161 -9.75 -13.62 -11.42
C LYS A 161 -8.78 -13.19 -10.34
N GLU A 162 -8.41 -11.92 -10.35
CA GLU A 162 -7.52 -11.34 -9.35
C GLU A 162 -8.13 -11.37 -7.94
N VAL A 163 -9.42 -11.04 -7.80
CA VAL A 163 -10.12 -11.14 -6.52
C VAL A 163 -10.18 -12.58 -6.01
N MET A 164 -10.47 -13.54 -6.88
CA MET A 164 -10.49 -14.95 -6.51
C MET A 164 -9.13 -15.44 -6.01
N GLU A 165 -8.07 -15.07 -6.69
CA GLU A 165 -6.70 -15.38 -6.29
C GLU A 165 -6.32 -14.71 -4.95
N ALA A 166 -6.72 -13.45 -4.77
CA ALA A 166 -6.52 -12.72 -3.53
C ALA A 166 -7.25 -13.38 -2.34
N GLN A 167 -8.46 -13.87 -2.53
CA GLN A 167 -9.19 -14.58 -1.48
C GLN A 167 -8.51 -15.91 -1.11
N ALA A 168 -7.97 -16.62 -2.09
CA ALA A 168 -7.32 -17.91 -1.88
C ALA A 168 -5.96 -17.78 -1.16
N ARG A 169 -5.13 -16.80 -1.55
CA ARG A 169 -3.73 -16.70 -1.14
C ARG A 169 -3.27 -15.34 -0.62
N GLY A 170 -4.09 -14.31 -0.73
CA GLY A 170 -3.70 -12.92 -0.45
C GLY A 170 -3.20 -12.66 0.97
N ALA A 171 -3.72 -13.39 1.97
CA ALA A 171 -3.30 -13.25 3.36
C ALA A 171 -1.79 -13.47 3.58
N PHE A 172 -1.16 -14.28 2.73
CA PHE A 172 0.26 -14.65 2.80
C PHE A 172 1.15 -13.83 1.85
N MET A 173 0.56 -12.91 1.08
CA MET A 173 1.24 -12.16 0.02
C MET A 173 1.83 -10.82 0.49
N LYS A 174 1.90 -10.58 1.79
CA LYS A 174 2.49 -9.35 2.34
C LYS A 174 3.94 -9.22 1.89
N VAL A 175 4.26 -8.11 1.22
CA VAL A 175 5.63 -7.77 0.83
C VAL A 175 6.33 -7.10 2.01
N VAL A 176 7.30 -7.78 2.58
CA VAL A 176 8.09 -7.29 3.72
C VAL A 176 9.52 -7.02 3.25
N LYS A 177 10.04 -5.81 3.51
CA LYS A 177 11.48 -5.60 3.40
C LYS A 177 12.19 -6.44 4.46
N PRO A 178 13.21 -7.24 4.12
CA PRO A 178 14.08 -7.80 5.13
C PRO A 178 14.67 -6.64 5.93
N LYS A 179 14.60 -6.72 7.25
CA LYS A 179 15.35 -5.81 8.12
C LYS A 179 16.81 -5.95 7.69
N SER A 180 17.40 -4.90 7.15
CA SER A 180 18.86 -4.79 7.13
C SER A 180 19.25 -4.74 8.60
N GLU A 181 19.63 -5.86 9.16
CA GLU A 181 20.38 -5.87 10.39
C GLU A 181 21.72 -5.20 10.07
N ALA A 182 21.80 -3.89 10.32
CA ALA A 182 23.07 -3.26 10.60
C ALA A 182 23.53 -3.82 11.95
N GLY A 183 23.94 -5.08 11.94
CA GLY A 183 24.72 -5.66 13.00
C GLY A 183 26.06 -4.96 13.02
N PRO A 184 26.69 -4.78 14.21
CA PRO A 184 28.05 -4.31 14.30
C PRO A 184 28.92 -5.21 13.41
N GLU A 185 29.86 -4.60 12.71
CA GLU A 185 30.83 -5.26 11.83
C GLU A 185 31.27 -6.60 12.43
N SER A 186 30.72 -7.68 11.93
CA SER A 186 31.27 -8.99 12.20
C SER A 186 32.57 -9.05 11.41
N HIS A 187 33.68 -9.01 12.11
CA HIS A 187 34.96 -9.41 11.56
C HIS A 187 34.75 -10.68 10.72
N PRO A 188 35.33 -10.75 9.53
CA PRO A 188 35.26 -11.96 8.74
C PRO A 188 35.78 -13.10 9.61
N GLN A 189 34.92 -14.02 9.98
CA GLN A 189 35.31 -15.25 10.64
C GLN A 189 36.33 -15.95 9.70
N PRO A 190 37.48 -16.34 10.20
CA PRO A 190 38.43 -17.03 9.37
C PRO A 190 37.77 -18.29 8.82
N TYR A 191 37.78 -18.41 7.50
CA TYR A 191 37.26 -19.58 6.79
C TYR A 191 37.91 -20.83 7.39
N THR A 192 37.10 -21.63 8.08
CA THR A 192 37.53 -22.93 8.57
C THR A 192 37.26 -23.94 7.44
N PRO A 193 38.30 -24.46 6.76
CA PRO A 193 38.07 -25.49 5.75
C PRO A 193 37.41 -26.70 6.41
N LEU A 194 36.39 -27.24 5.78
CA LEU A 194 35.79 -28.48 6.19
C LEU A 194 36.89 -29.56 6.33
N PRO A 195 36.90 -30.38 7.40
CA PRO A 195 37.90 -31.41 7.57
C PRO A 195 37.87 -32.34 6.35
N ARG A 196 39.03 -32.55 5.77
CA ARG A 196 39.24 -33.55 4.73
C ARG A 196 39.12 -34.93 5.37
N GLY A 197 37.87 -35.38 5.57
CA GLY A 197 37.54 -36.65 6.15
C GLY A 197 36.83 -37.55 5.13
N SER A 198 37.52 -38.61 4.75
CA SER A 198 36.99 -39.83 4.10
C SER A 198 36.09 -39.58 2.86
N ARG A 199 36.77 -39.51 1.72
CA ARG A 199 36.15 -39.82 0.44
C ARG A 199 35.85 -41.32 0.40
N ASP A 200 34.65 -41.68 0.78
CA ASP A 200 34.10 -42.96 0.38
C ASP A 200 33.70 -42.84 -1.10
N ALA A 201 34.58 -43.35 -1.95
CA ALA A 201 34.52 -43.21 -3.41
C ALA A 201 33.37 -44.01 -4.08
N ARG A 202 32.38 -44.52 -3.30
CA ARG A 202 31.40 -45.47 -3.85
C ARG A 202 29.98 -44.93 -4.03
N ASN A 203 29.67 -43.71 -3.65
CA ASN A 203 28.26 -43.24 -3.65
C ASN A 203 27.97 -41.98 -4.45
N HIS A 204 28.86 -41.46 -5.31
CA HIS A 204 28.64 -40.24 -6.06
C HIS A 204 28.24 -40.39 -7.53
N ARG A 205 27.97 -41.59 -8.02
CA ARG A 205 27.55 -41.76 -9.42
C ARG A 205 26.03 -41.72 -9.67
N GLY A 206 25.19 -41.66 -8.64
CA GLY A 206 23.75 -41.80 -8.82
C GLY A 206 22.94 -40.50 -8.86
N VAL A 207 23.41 -39.41 -8.27
CA VAL A 207 22.55 -38.24 -8.01
C VAL A 207 22.73 -37.10 -9.02
N PHE A 208 23.92 -36.95 -9.59
CA PHE A 208 24.18 -35.91 -10.59
C PHE A 208 23.76 -36.26 -12.03
N ALA A 209 23.55 -37.53 -12.34
CA ALA A 209 23.14 -37.92 -13.68
C ALA A 209 21.65 -37.71 -13.99
N LYS A 210 20.80 -37.54 -12.95
CA LYS A 210 19.35 -37.31 -13.16
C LYS A 210 18.97 -35.85 -13.39
N CYS A 211 19.80 -34.89 -13.02
CA CYS A 211 19.51 -33.46 -13.27
C CYS A 211 19.96 -32.96 -14.64
N ARG A 212 20.87 -33.68 -15.33
CA ARG A 212 21.38 -33.23 -16.63
C ARG A 212 20.49 -33.61 -17.83
N ASN A 213 19.59 -34.56 -17.66
CA ASN A 213 18.72 -35.04 -18.76
C ASN A 213 17.36 -34.29 -18.86
N ARG A 214 17.11 -33.29 -18.06
CA ARG A 214 15.86 -32.49 -18.15
C ARG A 214 15.97 -31.17 -18.92
N PHE A 215 17.19 -30.77 -19.31
CA PHE A 215 17.41 -29.49 -20.00
C PHE A 215 17.74 -29.60 -21.50
N ILE A 216 17.71 -30.81 -22.10
CA ILE A 216 18.06 -30.98 -23.53
C ILE A 216 16.88 -31.61 -24.29
N ARG A 217 15.66 -31.14 -24.10
CA ARG A 217 14.54 -31.62 -24.90
C ARG A 217 13.47 -30.56 -25.18
N ASN A 218 13.89 -29.36 -25.60
CA ASN A 218 12.94 -28.41 -26.14
C ASN A 218 13.48 -27.50 -27.26
N ASP A 219 14.44 -28.02 -28.05
CA ASP A 219 14.76 -27.37 -29.32
C ASP A 219 14.82 -28.46 -30.38
N GLN A 220 13.66 -28.76 -30.94
CA GLN A 220 13.42 -29.21 -32.32
C GLN A 220 11.97 -29.73 -32.43
N LEU A 221 11.07 -28.87 -32.87
CA LEU A 221 10.11 -29.01 -33.94
C LEU A 221 9.26 -27.75 -34.01
#